data_2b8b800a14380c595f01ef96fb32ccfb
#
_entry.id   2b8b800a14380c595f01ef96fb32ccfb
#
_cell.length_a   1.000
_cell.length_b   1.000
_cell.length_c   1.000
_cell.angle_alpha   90.00
_cell.angle_beta   90.00
_cell.angle_gamma   90.00
#
_symmetry.space_group_name_H-M   'P 1'
#
loop_
_entity.id
_entity.type
_entity.pdbx_description
1 polymer ?
#
loop_
_entity_poly.entity_id
_entity_poly.type
_entity_poly.pdbx_seq_one_letter_code
_entity_poly.pdbx_strand_id
1 'polypeptide(L)'
;MAEVRLINNLKGTLYYIDNPLLDFEIKNRELIKAEDLSGGKFYPWELAKLGVSYGSFVQFFQRRTMREGCMFYREHLRALGMDKMDFDLYIRKNNGNNHLDNYWVKFEDGGARCFSDL
;
A
#
# COMPACT_ATOMS: atom_id res chain seq x y z
N MET A 1 -14.46 -7.96 16.84
CA MET A 1 -14.67 -6.86 15.89
C MET A 1 -13.39 -6.61 15.12
N ALA A 2 -13.49 -6.46 13.81
CA ALA A 2 -12.31 -6.21 13.00
C ALA A 2 -11.74 -4.82 13.25
N GLU A 3 -10.41 -4.68 13.15
CA GLU A 3 -9.76 -3.39 13.22
C GLU A 3 -10.24 -2.51 12.06
N VAL A 4 -10.44 -1.23 12.35
CA VAL A 4 -10.67 -0.24 11.30
C VAL A 4 -9.30 0.18 10.77
N ARG A 5 -9.07 -0.05 9.48
CA ARG A 5 -7.80 0.26 8.83
C ARG A 5 -8.03 1.39 7.85
N LEU A 6 -7.58 2.59 8.24
CA LEU A 6 -7.69 3.79 7.43
C LEU A 6 -6.31 4.32 7.10
N ILE A 7 -6.17 4.87 5.90
CA ILE A 7 -4.95 5.54 5.50
C ILE A 7 -5.13 7.02 5.79
N ASN A 8 -4.27 7.57 6.66
CA ASN A 8 -4.35 8.98 7.03
C ASN A 8 -3.54 9.85 6.05
N ASN A 9 -2.26 9.53 5.87
CA ASN A 9 -1.37 10.29 5.00
C ASN A 9 -0.40 9.33 4.33
N LEU A 10 -0.41 9.29 3.01
CA LEU A 10 0.48 8.41 2.25
C LEU A 10 0.78 9.05 0.90
N LYS A 11 2.05 9.16 0.55
CA LYS A 11 2.47 9.74 -0.72
C LYS A 11 3.53 8.86 -1.35
N GLY A 12 3.30 8.45 -2.59
CA GLY A 12 4.26 7.61 -3.29
C GLY A 12 3.84 7.33 -4.72
N THR A 13 4.56 6.41 -5.35
CA THR A 13 4.29 5.95 -6.70
C THR A 13 4.02 4.45 -6.67
N LEU A 14 2.85 4.04 -7.16
CA LEU A 14 2.51 2.62 -7.30
C LEU A 14 3.23 2.05 -8.51
N TYR A 15 3.89 0.90 -8.30
CA TYR A 15 4.65 0.19 -9.34
C TYR A 15 4.13 -1.22 -9.57
N TYR A 16 4.29 -1.71 -10.79
CA TYR A 16 4.22 -3.13 -11.11
C TYR A 16 5.60 -3.54 -11.59
N ILE A 17 6.31 -4.33 -10.79
CA ILE A 17 7.75 -4.63 -10.97
C ILE A 17 8.52 -3.30 -10.99
N ASP A 18 9.14 -2.91 -12.08
CA ASP A 18 9.85 -1.62 -12.20
C ASP A 18 9.12 -0.62 -13.10
N ASN A 19 7.82 -0.87 -13.37
CA ASN A 19 7.00 0.00 -14.20
C ASN A 19 6.14 0.92 -13.34
N PRO A 20 6.32 2.24 -13.37
CA PRO A 20 5.47 3.15 -12.63
C PRO A 20 4.07 3.17 -13.22
N LEU A 21 3.07 3.04 -12.37
CA LEU A 21 1.66 3.02 -12.77
C LEU A 21 0.94 4.31 -12.45
N LEU A 22 1.12 4.80 -11.23
CA LEU A 22 0.30 5.88 -10.70
C LEU A 22 1.04 6.61 -9.60
N ASP A 23 1.15 7.92 -9.73
CA ASP A 23 1.68 8.80 -8.70
C ASP A 23 0.50 9.30 -7.86
N PHE A 24 0.55 9.15 -6.54
CA PHE A 24 -0.61 9.48 -5.71
C PHE A 24 -0.21 10.11 -4.39
N GLU A 25 -1.17 10.85 -3.84
CA GLU A 25 -1.04 11.40 -2.49
C GLU A 25 -2.39 11.33 -1.78
N ILE A 26 -2.37 10.76 -0.57
CA ILE A 26 -3.50 10.73 0.36
C ILE A 26 -3.11 11.64 1.53
N LYS A 27 -3.99 12.58 1.87
CA LYS A 27 -3.77 13.50 2.98
C LYS A 27 -5.07 13.70 3.74
N ASN A 28 -5.01 13.55 5.06
CA ASN A 28 -6.19 13.66 5.94
C ASN A 28 -7.33 12.75 5.47
N ARG A 29 -7.00 11.51 5.10
CA ARG A 29 -7.95 10.49 4.64
C ARG A 29 -8.66 10.85 3.34
N GLU A 30 -8.01 11.66 2.49
CA GLU A 30 -8.53 12.03 1.18
C GLU A 30 -7.46 11.81 0.11
N LEU A 31 -7.87 11.29 -1.05
CA LEU A 31 -6.99 11.18 -2.21
C LEU A 31 -6.94 12.57 -2.88
N ILE A 32 -5.84 13.28 -2.67
CA ILE A 32 -5.68 14.65 -3.17
C ILE A 32 -4.90 14.73 -4.48
N LYS A 33 -4.22 13.64 -4.87
CA LYS A 33 -3.49 13.57 -6.13
C LYS A 33 -3.53 12.14 -6.66
N ALA A 34 -3.76 12.00 -7.94
CA ALA A 34 -3.66 10.71 -8.64
C ALA A 34 -3.29 11.00 -10.10
N GLU A 35 -2.05 10.68 -10.47
CA GLU A 35 -1.55 10.90 -11.82
C GLU A 35 -1.19 9.57 -12.46
N ASP A 36 -1.89 9.21 -13.54
CA ASP A 36 -1.61 7.98 -14.28
C ASP A 36 -0.30 8.11 -15.06
N LEU A 37 0.58 7.12 -14.89
CA LEU A 37 1.89 7.09 -15.54
C LEU A 37 2.01 5.95 -16.55
N SER A 38 1.04 5.03 -16.60
CA SER A 38 1.09 3.82 -17.40
C SER A 38 0.08 3.79 -18.55
N GLY A 39 -0.74 4.83 -18.70
CA GLY A 39 -1.86 4.81 -19.64
C GLY A 39 -2.96 3.84 -19.23
N GLY A 40 -3.13 3.62 -17.91
CA GLY A 40 -4.14 2.71 -17.37
C GLY A 40 -3.76 1.25 -17.43
N LYS A 41 -2.52 0.93 -17.77
CA LYS A 41 -2.06 -0.45 -17.91
C LYS A 41 -1.58 -1.03 -16.58
N PHE A 42 -1.78 -2.33 -16.40
CA PHE A 42 -1.29 -3.11 -15.27
C PHE A 42 -1.86 -2.72 -13.90
N TYR A 43 -2.93 -1.94 -13.85
CA TYR A 43 -3.54 -1.55 -12.58
C TYR A 43 -4.02 -2.79 -11.82
N PRO A 44 -3.85 -2.82 -10.49
CA PRO A 44 -4.44 -3.88 -9.68
C PRO A 44 -5.97 -3.83 -9.78
N TRP A 45 -6.60 -4.98 -9.52
CA TRP A 45 -8.04 -5.15 -9.71
C TRP A 45 -8.87 -4.07 -9.01
N GLU A 46 -8.50 -3.72 -7.78
CA GLU A 46 -9.24 -2.74 -6.98
C GLU A 46 -9.27 -1.37 -7.66
N LEU A 47 -8.17 -0.95 -8.27
CA LEU A 47 -8.11 0.33 -8.98
C LEU A 47 -8.73 0.25 -10.37
N ALA A 48 -8.58 -0.89 -11.04
CA ALA A 48 -9.10 -1.08 -12.38
C ALA A 48 -10.63 -1.19 -12.41
N LYS A 49 -11.22 -1.89 -11.42
CA LYS A 49 -12.67 -2.15 -11.37
C LYS A 49 -13.45 -1.12 -10.58
N LEU A 50 -12.89 -0.65 -9.46
CA LEU A 50 -13.58 0.29 -8.57
C LEU A 50 -13.23 1.75 -8.89
N GLY A 51 -12.28 1.97 -9.80
CA GLY A 51 -11.78 3.30 -10.10
C GLY A 51 -10.72 3.75 -9.11
N VAL A 52 -10.05 4.86 -9.43
CA VAL A 52 -8.98 5.42 -8.58
C VAL A 52 -9.62 6.36 -7.57
N SER A 53 -9.67 5.93 -6.32
CA SER A 53 -10.28 6.69 -5.22
C SER A 53 -9.62 6.33 -3.91
N TYR A 54 -9.90 7.11 -2.85
CA TYR A 54 -9.43 6.79 -1.51
C TYR A 54 -9.89 5.38 -1.10
N GLY A 55 -11.16 5.06 -1.32
CA GLY A 55 -11.72 3.75 -0.95
C GLY A 55 -11.05 2.59 -1.68
N SER A 56 -10.74 2.73 -2.96
CA SER A 56 -10.08 1.67 -3.71
C SER A 56 -8.64 1.46 -3.24
N PHE A 57 -7.92 2.53 -2.87
CA PHE A 57 -6.59 2.40 -2.27
C PHE A 57 -6.65 1.69 -0.92
N VAL A 58 -7.61 2.04 -0.07
CA VAL A 58 -7.80 1.36 1.22
C VAL A 58 -8.04 -0.13 1.01
N GLN A 59 -8.92 -0.51 0.08
CA GLN A 59 -9.18 -1.92 -0.22
C GLN A 59 -7.95 -2.63 -0.77
N PHE A 60 -7.22 -1.99 -1.67
CA PHE A 60 -6.00 -2.56 -2.24
C PHE A 60 -4.99 -2.89 -1.14
N PHE A 61 -4.67 -1.93 -0.28
CA PHE A 61 -3.69 -2.13 0.79
C PHE A 61 -4.20 -3.04 1.89
N GLN A 62 -5.50 -2.99 2.21
CA GLN A 62 -6.09 -3.84 3.23
C GLN A 62 -5.97 -5.32 2.87
N ARG A 63 -6.19 -5.67 1.61
CA ARG A 63 -6.07 -7.06 1.13
C ARG A 63 -4.64 -7.56 1.17
N ARG A 64 -3.66 -6.67 1.19
CA ARG A 64 -2.24 -6.98 1.17
C ARG A 64 -1.62 -6.98 2.56
N THR A 65 -2.42 -6.77 3.59
CA THR A 65 -1.98 -6.62 4.97
C THR A 65 -2.44 -7.82 5.80
N MET A 66 -1.57 -8.30 6.68
CA MET A 66 -1.89 -9.42 7.55
C MET A 66 -3.11 -9.08 8.42
N ARG A 67 -4.07 -10.01 8.49
CA ARG A 67 -5.29 -9.84 9.29
C ARG A 67 -5.03 -10.10 10.75
N GLU A 68 -5.72 -9.36 11.62
CA GLU A 68 -5.85 -9.72 13.02
C GLU A 68 -6.44 -11.13 13.13
N GLY A 69 -5.88 -11.95 14.00
CA GLY A 69 -6.30 -13.34 14.14
C GLY A 69 -5.48 -14.32 13.30
N CYS A 70 -4.64 -13.85 12.38
CA CYS A 70 -3.68 -14.73 11.71
C CYS A 70 -2.62 -15.19 12.70
N MET A 71 -2.13 -16.42 12.51
CA MET A 71 -1.04 -16.95 13.32
C MET A 71 0.18 -16.03 13.22
N PHE A 72 0.83 -15.77 14.35
CA PHE A 72 2.00 -14.89 14.45
C PHE A 72 1.75 -13.42 14.10
N TYR A 73 0.48 -12.98 14.16
CA TYR A 73 0.14 -11.59 13.86
C TYR A 73 0.90 -10.60 14.76
N ARG A 74 0.92 -10.84 16.07
CA ARG A 74 1.63 -9.96 17.02
C ARG A 74 3.13 -9.97 16.79
N GLU A 75 3.71 -11.14 16.54
CA GLU A 75 5.13 -11.29 16.27
C GLU A 75 5.51 -10.55 14.98
N HIS A 76 4.66 -10.62 13.97
CA HIS A 76 4.85 -9.90 12.72
C HIS A 76 4.87 -8.38 12.94
N LEU A 77 3.90 -7.85 13.70
CA LEU A 77 3.86 -6.43 14.02
C LEU A 77 5.09 -5.98 14.80
N ARG A 78 5.52 -6.77 15.79
CA ARG A 78 6.72 -6.47 16.58
C ARG A 78 7.98 -6.44 15.72
N ALA A 79 8.08 -7.36 14.77
CA ALA A 79 9.20 -7.39 13.83
C ALA A 79 9.26 -6.12 12.98
N LEU A 80 8.11 -5.46 12.76
CA LEU A 80 8.03 -4.19 12.06
C LEU A 80 8.11 -2.98 12.99
N GLY A 81 8.30 -3.20 14.30
CA GLY A 81 8.41 -2.12 15.28
C GLY A 81 7.07 -1.59 15.78
N MET A 82 6.01 -2.41 15.73
CA MET A 82 4.67 -1.99 16.13
C MET A 82 4.12 -2.87 17.25
N ASP A 83 3.46 -2.26 18.25
CA ASP A 83 2.73 -2.99 19.28
C ASP A 83 1.32 -3.35 18.83
N LYS A 84 0.72 -2.48 18.02
CA LYS A 84 -0.59 -2.68 17.42
C LYS A 84 -0.56 -2.14 15.99
N MET A 85 -1.57 -2.50 15.19
CA MET A 85 -1.63 -2.11 13.79
C MET A 85 -1.69 -0.58 13.64
N ASP A 86 -0.67 -0.03 12.96
CA ASP A 86 -0.68 1.31 12.40
C ASP A 86 -0.63 1.11 10.89
N PHE A 87 -1.75 1.32 10.22
CA PHE A 87 -1.90 0.94 8.83
C PHE A 87 -0.96 1.71 7.90
N ASP A 88 -0.84 3.04 8.09
CA ASP A 88 0.08 3.86 7.31
C ASP A 88 1.53 3.37 7.47
N LEU A 89 1.93 3.11 8.70
CA LEU A 89 3.27 2.63 8.99
C LEU A 89 3.49 1.22 8.42
N TYR A 90 2.48 0.35 8.51
CA TYR A 90 2.56 -0.99 7.94
C TYR A 90 2.83 -0.95 6.44
N ILE A 91 2.08 -0.12 5.71
CA ILE A 91 2.25 0.05 4.27
C ILE A 91 3.66 0.56 3.95
N ARG A 92 4.14 1.54 4.69
CA ARG A 92 5.48 2.11 4.48
C ARG A 92 6.57 1.07 4.76
N LYS A 93 6.46 0.31 5.83
CA LYS A 93 7.45 -0.70 6.22
C LYS A 93 7.58 -1.82 5.17
N ASN A 94 6.48 -2.17 4.51
CA ASN A 94 6.45 -3.21 3.49
C ASN A 94 6.52 -2.67 2.06
N ASN A 95 6.66 -1.37 1.87
CA ASN A 95 6.57 -0.73 0.55
C ASN A 95 5.30 -1.15 -0.21
N GLY A 96 4.19 -1.31 0.52
CA GLY A 96 2.92 -1.72 -0.07
C GLY A 96 2.94 -3.11 -0.72
N ASN A 97 3.98 -3.90 -0.51
CA ASN A 97 4.13 -5.22 -1.13
C ASN A 97 3.82 -6.31 -0.11
N ASN A 98 3.17 -7.39 -0.55
CA ASN A 98 2.83 -8.53 0.28
C ASN A 98 3.71 -9.77 0.01
N HIS A 99 4.70 -9.65 -0.87
CA HIS A 99 5.59 -10.70 -1.32
C HIS A 99 4.89 -11.85 -2.07
N LEU A 100 3.62 -11.67 -2.42
CA LEU A 100 2.83 -12.66 -3.18
C LEU A 100 2.53 -12.20 -4.61
N ASP A 101 2.69 -10.93 -4.90
CA ASP A 101 2.53 -10.38 -6.24
C ASP A 101 3.61 -9.33 -6.53
N ASN A 102 3.47 -8.64 -7.65
CA ASN A 102 4.50 -7.74 -8.17
C ASN A 102 4.19 -6.26 -7.97
N TYR A 103 3.16 -5.94 -7.18
CA TYR A 103 2.82 -4.54 -6.88
C TYR A 103 3.57 -4.05 -5.66
N TRP A 104 3.99 -2.79 -5.69
CA TRP A 104 4.65 -2.15 -4.56
C TRP A 104 4.57 -0.63 -4.71
N VAL A 105 4.90 0.08 -3.64
CA VAL A 105 4.90 1.55 -3.63
C VAL A 105 6.31 2.05 -3.34
N LYS A 106 6.78 2.96 -4.18
CA LYS A 106 8.05 3.64 -3.98
C LYS A 106 7.79 4.96 -3.27
N PHE A 107 8.44 5.15 -2.13
CA PHE A 107 8.36 6.37 -1.35
C PHE A 107 9.60 7.24 -1.61
N GLU A 108 9.43 8.57 -1.65
CA GLU A 108 10.53 9.50 -1.91
C GLU A 108 11.58 9.49 -0.81
N ASP A 109 11.15 9.30 0.44
CA ASP A 109 11.98 9.48 1.63
C ASP A 109 12.58 8.17 2.18
N GLY A 110 12.49 7.08 1.47
CA GLY A 110 13.11 5.84 1.90
C GLY A 110 12.46 4.58 1.39
N GLY A 111 12.97 3.44 1.85
CA GLY A 111 12.48 2.12 1.45
C GLY A 111 13.10 1.63 0.15
N ALA A 112 12.43 0.65 -0.47
CA ALA A 112 12.90 0.03 -1.72
C ALA A 112 12.95 1.05 -2.85
N ARG A 113 13.99 0.98 -3.66
CA ARG A 113 14.21 1.85 -4.82
C ARG A 113 13.82 1.19 -6.14
N CYS A 114 13.80 -0.15 -6.16
CA CYS A 114 13.40 -0.94 -7.32
C CYS A 114 12.82 -2.26 -6.82
N PHE A 115 12.21 -3.03 -7.73
CA PHE A 115 11.54 -4.27 -7.36
C PHE A 115 12.49 -5.27 -6.69
N SER A 116 13.74 -5.32 -7.12
CA SER A 116 14.73 -6.25 -6.54
C SER A 116 15.14 -5.90 -5.12
N ASP A 117 14.80 -4.72 -4.62
CA ASP A 117 15.09 -4.32 -3.24
C ASP A 117 14.07 -4.85 -2.23
N LEU A 118 12.98 -5.40 -2.71
CA LEU A 118 11.88 -5.87 -1.85
C LEU A 118 12.23 -7.16 -1.11
#